data_c7e7f862358d54dc5f69cfe745996ae3
#
_entry.id   c7e7f862358d54dc5f69cfe745996ae3
#
_cell.length_a   1.000
_cell.length_b   1.000
_cell.length_c   1.000
_cell.angle_alpha   90.00
_cell.angle_beta   90.00
_cell.angle_gamma   90.00
#
_symmetry.space_group_name_H-M   'P 1'
#
loop_
_entity.id
_entity.type
_entity.pdbx_description
1 polymer ?
#
loop_
_entity_poly.entity_id
_entity_poly.type
_entity_poly.pdbx_seq_one_letter_code
_entity_poly.pdbx_strand_id
1 'polypeptide(L)'
;MPYVSTFDRTQMMMCSWDSFVDPKSIARLIDAFVNSLDLTKYGVKEAAVEGRPSYDPKGMYKLYIYGSRKGIRSSRKLSESCKVNLEVKWMMGGVEPDFRTISEFRKDNIDSLKKIFQEFNRRIS
;
A
#
# COMPACT_ATOMS: atom_id res chain seq x y z
N MET A 1 -35.64 -0.87 -23.06
CA MET A 1 -34.38 -0.47 -22.45
C MET A 1 -33.36 -1.58 -22.59
N PRO A 2 -32.51 -1.50 -23.58
CA PRO A 2 -31.54 -2.56 -23.82
C PRO A 2 -30.27 -2.46 -22.96
N TYR A 3 -30.06 -1.35 -22.24
CA TYR A 3 -28.82 -1.13 -21.52
C TYR A 3 -29.01 -0.98 -20.02
N VAL A 4 -28.05 -1.50 -19.26
CA VAL A 4 -28.01 -1.31 -17.81
C VAL A 4 -27.71 0.17 -17.52
N SER A 5 -28.38 0.71 -16.51
CA SER A 5 -28.20 2.09 -16.08
C SER A 5 -26.80 2.32 -15.51
N THR A 6 -26.20 3.46 -15.84
CA THR A 6 -24.91 3.86 -15.30
C THR A 6 -25.08 5.06 -14.35
N PHE A 7 -24.05 5.33 -13.54
CA PHE A 7 -24.09 6.50 -12.67
C PHE A 7 -23.73 7.78 -13.46
N ASP A 8 -24.12 8.92 -12.92
CA ASP A 8 -23.72 10.24 -13.43
C ASP A 8 -22.34 10.58 -12.84
N ARG A 9 -21.34 10.73 -13.71
CA ARG A 9 -19.96 10.99 -13.30
C ARG A 9 -19.77 12.33 -12.58
N THR A 10 -20.69 13.25 -12.73
CA THR A 10 -20.64 14.56 -12.09
C THR A 10 -21.45 14.63 -10.81
N GLN A 11 -22.18 13.56 -10.48
CA GLN A 11 -22.97 13.51 -9.26
C GLN A 11 -22.05 13.44 -8.04
N MET A 12 -22.33 14.28 -7.06
CA MET A 12 -21.60 14.28 -5.81
C MET A 12 -22.16 13.27 -4.84
N MET A 13 -21.27 12.54 -4.15
CA MET A 13 -21.65 11.55 -3.16
C MET A 13 -20.85 11.81 -1.87
N MET A 14 -21.51 11.59 -0.74
CA MET A 14 -20.82 11.64 0.56
C MET A 14 -20.53 10.20 0.98
N CYS A 15 -19.25 9.84 1.06
CA CYS A 15 -18.82 8.49 1.45
C CYS A 15 -17.46 8.55 2.14
N SER A 16 -17.16 7.52 2.95
CA SER A 16 -15.85 7.38 3.56
C SER A 16 -14.91 6.61 2.64
N TRP A 17 -13.60 6.84 2.77
CA TRP A 17 -12.60 6.04 2.06
C TRP A 17 -12.74 4.56 2.39
N ASP A 18 -13.10 4.25 3.63
CA ASP A 18 -13.28 2.87 4.07
C ASP A 18 -14.36 2.12 3.29
N SER A 19 -15.37 2.84 2.79
CA SER A 19 -16.46 2.24 2.02
C SER A 19 -16.04 1.71 0.65
N PHE A 20 -14.89 2.14 0.13
CA PHE A 20 -14.39 1.69 -1.17
C PHE A 20 -13.67 0.36 -1.12
N VAL A 21 -13.40 -0.18 0.07
CA VAL A 21 -12.64 -1.42 0.23
C VAL A 21 -13.54 -2.50 0.78
N ASP A 22 -13.63 -3.62 0.04
CA ASP A 22 -14.43 -4.77 0.44
C ASP A 22 -13.96 -5.29 1.81
N PRO A 23 -14.88 -5.66 2.73
CA PRO A 23 -14.48 -6.22 4.02
C PRO A 23 -13.60 -7.46 3.94
N LYS A 24 -13.66 -8.19 2.82
CA LYS A 24 -12.86 -9.41 2.59
C LYS A 24 -11.62 -9.16 1.74
N SER A 25 -11.32 -7.90 1.41
CA SER A 25 -10.17 -7.58 0.57
C SER A 25 -8.85 -7.96 1.25
N ILE A 26 -7.91 -8.44 0.44
CA ILE A 26 -6.53 -8.68 0.89
C ILE A 26 -5.88 -7.40 1.42
N ALA A 27 -6.31 -6.23 0.93
CA ALA A 27 -5.79 -4.95 1.41
C ALA A 27 -6.04 -4.76 2.91
N ARG A 28 -7.20 -5.17 3.41
CA ARG A 28 -7.50 -5.09 4.84
C ARG A 28 -6.64 -6.03 5.67
N LEU A 29 -6.38 -7.22 5.15
CA LEU A 29 -5.52 -8.19 5.81
C LEU A 29 -4.08 -7.67 5.89
N ILE A 30 -3.57 -7.12 4.79
CA ILE A 30 -2.24 -6.52 4.73
C ILE A 30 -2.12 -5.35 5.70
N ASP A 31 -3.12 -4.48 5.71
CA ASP A 31 -3.16 -3.31 6.57
C ASP A 31 -3.10 -3.71 8.06
N ALA A 32 -3.94 -4.64 8.46
CA ALA A 32 -3.97 -5.14 9.84
C ALA A 32 -2.65 -5.81 10.22
N PHE A 33 -2.08 -6.62 9.32
CA PHE A 33 -0.82 -7.31 9.55
C PHE A 33 0.32 -6.32 9.80
N VAL A 34 0.52 -5.36 8.89
CA VAL A 34 1.63 -4.41 9.01
C VAL A 34 1.44 -3.51 10.22
N ASN A 35 0.22 -3.07 10.49
CA ASN A 35 -0.06 -2.23 11.66
C ASN A 35 0.23 -2.94 12.99
N SER A 36 0.16 -4.28 13.00
CA SER A 36 0.47 -5.08 14.19
C SER A 36 1.95 -5.35 14.40
N LEU A 37 2.80 -5.05 13.41
CA LEU A 37 4.23 -5.33 13.48
C LEU A 37 4.98 -4.29 14.30
N ASP A 38 5.98 -4.76 15.04
CA ASP A 38 7.00 -3.90 15.62
C ASP A 38 8.17 -3.85 14.62
N LEU A 39 8.22 -2.79 13.82
CA LEU A 39 9.21 -2.64 12.76
C LEU A 39 10.64 -2.52 13.29
N THR A 40 10.82 -2.10 14.53
CA THR A 40 12.16 -2.01 15.12
C THR A 40 12.84 -3.37 15.20
N LYS A 41 12.07 -4.44 15.34
CA LYS A 41 12.59 -5.81 15.37
C LYS A 41 13.13 -6.27 14.02
N TYR A 42 12.76 -5.60 12.95
CA TYR A 42 13.18 -5.94 11.59
C TYR A 42 14.30 -5.04 11.08
N GLY A 43 14.79 -4.10 11.91
CA GLY A 43 15.88 -3.22 11.52
C GLY A 43 15.51 -2.22 10.42
N VAL A 44 14.26 -1.77 10.41
CA VAL A 44 13.75 -0.88 9.36
C VAL A 44 14.41 0.49 9.43
N LYS A 45 14.88 0.96 8.27
CA LYS A 45 15.44 2.29 8.11
C LYS A 45 14.41 3.25 7.55
N GLU A 46 14.24 4.38 8.22
CA GLU A 46 13.38 5.44 7.70
C GLU A 46 14.15 6.25 6.66
N ALA A 47 13.46 6.61 5.58
CA ALA A 47 14.01 7.50 4.58
C ALA A 47 13.98 8.92 5.13
N ALA A 48 15.12 9.40 5.66
CA ALA A 48 15.23 10.78 6.13
C ALA A 48 15.65 11.66 4.96
N VAL A 49 14.76 12.53 4.51
CA VAL A 49 15.09 13.60 3.58
C VAL A 49 15.09 14.90 4.38
N GLU A 50 16.23 15.58 4.42
CA GLU A 50 16.39 16.83 5.15
C GLU A 50 15.34 17.84 4.70
N GLY A 51 14.62 18.45 5.64
CA GLY A 51 13.59 19.44 5.37
C GLY A 51 12.25 18.92 4.92
N ARG A 52 12.05 17.60 4.87
CA ARG A 52 10.75 16.96 4.51
C ARG A 52 10.35 15.91 5.53
N PRO A 53 9.05 15.76 5.81
CA PRO A 53 8.60 14.61 6.60
C PRO A 53 8.93 13.31 5.87
N SER A 54 9.39 12.32 6.62
CA SER A 54 9.62 10.98 6.08
C SER A 54 8.28 10.28 5.83
N TYR A 55 8.24 9.43 4.81
CA TYR A 55 7.10 8.52 4.64
C TYR A 55 7.10 7.49 5.76
N ASP A 56 5.91 7.14 6.24
CA ASP A 56 5.77 6.08 7.23
C ASP A 56 6.21 4.75 6.61
N PRO A 57 7.21 4.07 7.19
CA PRO A 57 7.67 2.79 6.65
C PRO A 57 6.56 1.74 6.62
N LYS A 58 5.57 1.80 7.51
CA LYS A 58 4.42 0.88 7.45
C LYS A 58 3.69 0.96 6.12
N GLY A 59 3.45 2.17 5.62
CA GLY A 59 2.83 2.36 4.32
C GLY A 59 3.64 1.72 3.20
N MET A 60 4.95 1.88 3.23
CA MET A 60 5.83 1.29 2.22
C MET A 60 5.78 -0.24 2.24
N TYR A 61 5.76 -0.86 3.42
CA TYR A 61 5.61 -2.32 3.52
C TYR A 61 4.25 -2.79 3.01
N LYS A 62 3.18 -2.08 3.34
CA LYS A 62 1.84 -2.40 2.82
C LYS A 62 1.84 -2.38 1.29
N LEU A 63 2.45 -1.35 0.71
CA LEU A 63 2.53 -1.20 -0.75
C LEU A 63 3.28 -2.36 -1.39
N TYR A 64 4.42 -2.75 -0.85
CA TYR A 64 5.21 -3.86 -1.39
C TYR A 64 4.52 -5.21 -1.24
N ILE A 65 3.89 -5.48 -0.09
CA ILE A 65 3.15 -6.74 0.10
C ILE A 65 1.98 -6.83 -0.88
N TYR A 66 1.22 -5.73 -1.02
CA TYR A 66 0.11 -5.68 -1.97
C TYR A 66 0.59 -5.90 -3.40
N GLY A 67 1.67 -5.24 -3.78
CA GLY A 67 2.26 -5.40 -5.11
C GLY A 67 2.69 -6.84 -5.37
N SER A 68 3.32 -7.47 -4.39
CA SER A 68 3.72 -8.88 -4.49
C SER A 68 2.53 -9.79 -4.74
N ARG A 69 1.41 -9.55 -4.03
CA ARG A 69 0.20 -10.36 -4.17
C ARG A 69 -0.56 -10.10 -5.48
N LYS A 70 -0.49 -8.89 -6.00
CA LYS A 70 -1.22 -8.48 -7.21
C LYS A 70 -0.37 -8.50 -8.47
N GLY A 71 0.90 -8.90 -8.36
CA GLY A 71 1.80 -8.96 -9.50
C GLY A 71 2.32 -7.60 -9.96
N ILE A 72 2.24 -6.58 -9.12
CA ILE A 72 2.75 -5.23 -9.41
C ILE A 72 4.18 -5.15 -8.87
N ARG A 73 5.18 -5.32 -9.73
CA ARG A 73 6.57 -5.47 -9.30
C ARG A 73 7.45 -4.25 -9.53
N SER A 74 7.14 -3.41 -10.50
CA SER A 74 7.97 -2.26 -10.79
C SER A 74 7.64 -1.10 -9.87
N SER A 75 8.67 -0.34 -9.47
CA SER A 75 8.49 0.85 -8.64
C SER A 75 7.60 1.89 -9.31
N ARG A 76 7.66 2.01 -10.64
CA ARG A 76 6.83 2.94 -11.40
C ARG A 76 5.35 2.53 -11.32
N LYS A 77 5.05 1.24 -11.47
CA LYS A 77 3.67 0.73 -11.37
C LYS A 77 3.15 0.83 -9.95
N LEU A 78 3.99 0.59 -8.95
CA LEU A 78 3.60 0.80 -7.55
C LEU A 78 3.27 2.25 -7.27
N SER A 79 4.08 3.18 -7.76
CA SER A 79 3.82 4.61 -7.63
C SER A 79 2.50 5.01 -8.30
N GLU A 80 2.26 4.50 -9.49
CA GLU A 80 1.01 4.74 -10.23
C GLU A 80 -0.19 4.18 -9.46
N SER A 81 -0.07 3.01 -8.87
CA SER A 81 -1.17 2.39 -8.11
C SER A 81 -1.61 3.26 -6.93
N CYS A 82 -0.70 4.01 -6.33
CA CYS A 82 -1.05 4.95 -5.25
C CYS A 82 -2.00 6.05 -5.75
N LYS A 83 -2.00 6.33 -7.04
CA LYS A 83 -2.83 7.37 -7.64
C LYS A 83 -4.17 6.86 -8.15
N VAL A 84 -4.23 5.61 -8.61
CA VAL A 84 -5.39 5.11 -9.36
C VAL A 84 -6.10 3.91 -8.71
N ASN A 85 -5.47 3.23 -7.77
CA ASN A 85 -6.03 2.04 -7.14
C ASN A 85 -6.66 2.42 -5.79
N LEU A 86 -7.97 2.20 -5.65
CA LEU A 86 -8.69 2.59 -4.44
C LEU A 86 -8.21 1.84 -3.19
N GLU A 87 -7.89 0.56 -3.32
CA GLU A 87 -7.37 -0.23 -2.19
C GLU A 87 -6.02 0.29 -1.73
N VAL A 88 -5.14 0.62 -2.68
CA VAL A 88 -3.82 1.17 -2.36
C VAL A 88 -3.96 2.56 -1.74
N LYS A 89 -4.84 3.41 -2.28
CA LYS A 89 -5.11 4.73 -1.70
C LYS A 89 -5.58 4.60 -0.25
N TRP A 90 -6.45 3.65 0.01
CA TRP A 90 -6.95 3.40 1.37
C TRP A 90 -5.81 2.98 2.31
N MET A 91 -4.99 2.02 1.90
CA MET A 91 -3.86 1.54 2.71
C MET A 91 -2.81 2.63 2.97
N MET A 92 -2.55 3.45 1.95
CA MET A 92 -1.54 4.50 2.01
C MET A 92 -2.06 5.81 2.63
N GLY A 93 -3.36 5.89 2.91
CA GLY A 93 -3.93 7.13 3.45
C GLY A 93 -3.83 8.30 2.49
N GLY A 94 -3.84 8.03 1.20
CA GLY A 94 -3.72 9.05 0.15
C GLY A 94 -2.30 9.49 -0.15
N VAL A 95 -1.30 8.91 0.51
CA VAL A 95 0.11 9.24 0.25
C VAL A 95 0.55 8.63 -1.08
N GLU A 96 1.27 9.40 -1.88
CA GLU A 96 1.69 9.02 -3.24
C GLU A 96 3.21 9.16 -3.40
N PRO A 97 4.01 8.24 -2.84
CA PRO A 97 5.45 8.33 -3.02
C PRO A 97 5.84 8.12 -4.49
N ASP A 98 6.89 8.81 -4.92
CA ASP A 98 7.38 8.64 -6.29
C ASP A 98 8.16 7.33 -6.44
N PHE A 99 8.42 6.93 -7.69
CA PHE A 99 9.06 5.66 -7.97
C PHE A 99 10.50 5.56 -7.42
N ARG A 100 11.19 6.69 -7.32
CA ARG A 100 12.56 6.73 -6.78
C ARG A 100 12.56 6.44 -5.28
N THR A 101 11.64 7.05 -4.56
CA THR A 101 11.46 6.82 -3.13
C THR A 101 11.14 5.35 -2.86
N ILE A 102 10.24 4.77 -3.65
CA ILE A 102 9.85 3.37 -3.53
C ILE A 102 11.06 2.46 -3.79
N SER A 103 11.81 2.72 -4.87
CA SER A 103 12.98 1.95 -5.24
C SER A 103 14.09 2.02 -4.18
N GLU A 104 14.35 3.21 -3.67
CA GLU A 104 15.36 3.41 -2.61
C GLU A 104 14.97 2.72 -1.32
N PHE A 105 13.70 2.77 -0.94
CA PHE A 105 13.21 2.07 0.23
C PHE A 105 13.46 0.57 0.12
N ARG A 106 13.15 -0.01 -1.04
CA ARG A 106 13.38 -1.43 -1.29
C ARG A 106 14.87 -1.78 -1.18
N LYS A 107 15.73 -0.97 -1.77
CA LYS A 107 17.18 -1.18 -1.73
C LYS A 107 17.71 -1.13 -0.30
N ASP A 108 17.26 -0.16 0.47
CA ASP A 108 17.75 0.06 1.84
C ASP A 108 17.20 -0.96 2.84
N ASN A 109 16.07 -1.59 2.53
CA ASN A 109 15.36 -2.47 3.45
C ASN A 109 15.10 -3.87 2.88
N ILE A 110 15.96 -4.33 1.97
CA ILE A 110 15.73 -5.59 1.25
C ILE A 110 15.62 -6.79 2.21
N ASP A 111 16.45 -6.86 3.22
CA ASP A 111 16.44 -7.96 4.18
C ASP A 111 15.18 -7.91 5.06
N SER A 112 14.79 -6.73 5.50
CA SER A 112 13.57 -6.51 6.26
C SER A 112 12.33 -6.90 5.45
N LEU A 113 12.30 -6.50 4.17
CA LEU A 113 11.21 -6.88 3.26
C LEU A 113 11.07 -8.40 3.14
N LYS A 114 12.19 -9.11 2.96
CA LYS A 114 12.16 -10.58 2.87
C LYS A 114 11.57 -11.21 4.13
N LYS A 115 12.01 -10.76 5.29
CA LYS A 115 11.53 -11.28 6.57
C LYS A 115 10.04 -11.00 6.78
N ILE A 116 9.61 -9.80 6.44
CA ILE A 116 8.22 -9.39 6.60
C ILE A 116 7.32 -10.14 5.62
N PHE A 117 7.75 -10.34 4.37
CA PHE A 117 7.03 -11.16 3.39
C PHE A 117 6.87 -12.60 3.87
N GLN A 118 7.94 -13.20 4.41
CA GLN A 118 7.90 -14.56 4.95
C GLN A 118 6.89 -14.64 6.10
N GLU A 119 6.91 -13.69 7.00
CA GLU A 119 5.99 -13.65 8.14
C GLU A 119 4.55 -13.50 7.68
N PHE A 120 4.30 -12.63 6.70
CA PHE A 120 2.95 -12.48 6.14
C PHE A 120 2.46 -13.78 5.52
N ASN A 121 3.27 -14.41 4.68
CA ASN A 121 2.91 -15.68 4.04
C ASN A 121 2.66 -16.78 5.05
N ARG A 122 3.44 -16.82 6.12
CA ARG A 122 3.25 -17.81 7.20
C ARG A 122 1.89 -17.64 7.89
N ARG A 123 1.48 -16.38 8.14
CA ARG A 123 0.23 -16.09 8.86
C ARG A 123 -1.02 -16.39 8.04
N ILE A 124 -0.95 -16.26 6.73
CA ILE A 124 -2.13 -16.46 5.85
C ILE A 124 -2.21 -17.88 5.28
N SER A 125 -1.23 -18.70 5.52
CA SER A 125 -1.22 -20.10 5.06
C SER A 125 -2.13 -20.99 5.87
#